data_5b0c550eb718ea5813e47fb0aaa5ddeb
#
_entry.id   5b0c550eb718ea5813e47fb0aaa5ddeb
#
_cell.length_a   1.000
_cell.length_b   1.000
_cell.length_c   1.000
_cell.angle_alpha   90.00
_cell.angle_beta   90.00
_cell.angle_gamma   90.00
#
_symmetry.space_group_name_H-M   'P 1'
#
loop_
_entity.id
_entity.type
_entity.pdbx_description
1 polymer ?
#
loop_
_entity_poly.entity_id
_entity_poly.type
_entity_poly.pdbx_seq_one_letter_code
_entity_poly.pdbx_strand_id
1 'polypeptide(L)'
;KYAVIYFMAAVYFLDSMLVTRYPSEQLISCIRYTATIFFALWMVEYYDGEKLFHLIAAAQVIFTCLTFAFMLLRPGAVFSQEQGEHDFTGFLRTKNNAASQFSICILLQIAWFRILRAKQMIVSRKYLLSLLAQGIFLVLCNAKGAVLCLIFPLLYVLFGKYKEEPGKRLPLGVIYVTLSVAFLITALTILPLFQPLFSLIGKDATLTGRIPLWRQIIQVMINRHTFTGYGYGMFWRDRQAVAMVHQAFSRNSFMGSMTTGAHNVLLELWMNVGLFGVAAYFTAMIISTIGAERMEWTGYLFSAAYILWFMVFGWTERSMSTYEYQTLFLFIAMGSACNKQRVGPKRRQYVK
;
A
#
# COMPACT_ATOMS: atom_id res chain seq x y z
N LYS A 1 -7.49 -21.42 7.52
CA LYS A 1 -6.66 -20.33 8.01
C LYS A 1 -6.79 -19.10 7.11
N TYR A 2 -6.51 -19.19 5.81
CA TYR A 2 -6.55 -18.08 4.84
C TYR A 2 -7.77 -18.09 3.92
N ALA A 3 -8.83 -18.82 4.29
CA ALA A 3 -9.99 -19.04 3.42
C ALA A 3 -10.62 -17.74 2.89
N VAL A 4 -10.68 -16.69 3.72
CA VAL A 4 -11.25 -15.40 3.32
C VAL A 4 -10.38 -14.67 2.29
N ILE A 5 -9.04 -14.80 2.38
CA ILE A 5 -8.12 -14.20 1.39
C ILE A 5 -8.22 -14.96 0.07
N TYR A 6 -8.29 -16.29 0.10
CA TYR A 6 -8.51 -17.10 -1.10
C TYR A 6 -9.89 -16.86 -1.71
N PHE A 7 -10.92 -16.69 -0.89
CA PHE A 7 -12.26 -16.33 -1.38
C PHE A 7 -12.25 -14.99 -2.11
N MET A 8 -11.61 -13.96 -1.52
CA MET A 8 -11.44 -12.67 -2.19
C MET A 8 -10.69 -12.82 -3.52
N ALA A 9 -9.58 -13.58 -3.55
CA ALA A 9 -8.82 -13.82 -4.77
C ALA A 9 -9.67 -14.54 -5.84
N ALA A 10 -10.51 -15.50 -5.45
CA ALA A 10 -11.43 -16.19 -6.34
C ALA A 10 -12.50 -15.25 -6.89
N VAL A 11 -13.09 -14.40 -6.05
CA VAL A 11 -14.04 -13.35 -6.49
C VAL A 11 -13.38 -12.45 -7.53
N TYR A 12 -12.16 -11.97 -7.28
CA TYR A 12 -11.43 -11.11 -8.22
C TYR A 12 -11.14 -11.80 -9.54
N PHE A 13 -10.73 -13.06 -9.49
CA PHE A 13 -10.46 -13.85 -10.67
C PHE A 13 -11.73 -14.07 -11.51
N LEU A 14 -12.79 -14.55 -10.86
CA LEU A 14 -14.05 -14.86 -11.55
C LEU A 14 -14.72 -13.60 -12.13
N ASP A 15 -14.85 -12.54 -11.31
CA ASP A 15 -15.41 -11.28 -11.77
C ASP A 15 -14.64 -10.73 -12.97
N SER A 16 -13.32 -10.69 -12.85
CA SER A 16 -12.45 -10.19 -13.91
C SER A 16 -12.56 -10.98 -15.21
N MET A 17 -12.64 -12.30 -15.13
CA MET A 17 -12.78 -13.16 -16.33
C MET A 17 -14.16 -13.06 -16.97
N LEU A 18 -15.21 -12.82 -16.19
CA LEU A 18 -16.57 -12.70 -16.67
C LEU A 18 -16.87 -11.39 -17.40
N VAL A 19 -16.22 -10.30 -16.96
CA VAL A 19 -16.55 -8.94 -17.47
C VAL A 19 -15.57 -8.43 -18.52
N THR A 20 -14.41 -9.06 -18.68
CA THR A 20 -13.33 -8.52 -19.50
C THR A 20 -13.61 -8.61 -21.00
N ARG A 21 -13.20 -7.56 -21.72
CA ARG A 21 -13.10 -7.56 -23.20
C ARG A 21 -11.71 -8.02 -23.71
N TYR A 22 -10.77 -8.27 -22.80
CA TYR A 22 -9.37 -8.62 -23.10
C TYR A 22 -8.95 -9.90 -22.35
N PRO A 23 -9.50 -11.08 -22.68
CA PRO A 23 -9.38 -12.28 -21.84
C PRO A 23 -7.94 -12.77 -21.64
N SER A 24 -7.08 -12.70 -22.66
CA SER A 24 -5.69 -13.14 -22.54
C SER A 24 -4.86 -12.26 -21.61
N GLU A 25 -4.99 -10.93 -21.74
CA GLU A 25 -4.28 -9.97 -20.91
C GLU A 25 -4.82 -9.98 -19.48
N GLN A 26 -6.13 -10.15 -19.35
CA GLN A 26 -6.82 -10.31 -18.08
C GLN A 26 -6.32 -11.54 -17.34
N LEU A 27 -6.22 -12.66 -18.00
CA LEU A 27 -5.74 -13.92 -17.42
C LEU A 27 -4.32 -13.75 -16.86
N ILE A 28 -3.42 -13.12 -17.63
CA ILE A 28 -2.06 -12.84 -17.18
C ILE A 28 -2.06 -11.95 -15.92
N SER A 29 -2.89 -10.90 -15.90
CA SER A 29 -2.99 -9.99 -14.76
C SER A 29 -3.54 -10.70 -13.51
N CYS A 30 -4.57 -11.53 -13.67
CA CYS A 30 -5.14 -12.34 -12.60
C CYS A 30 -4.15 -13.39 -12.08
N ILE A 31 -3.40 -14.07 -12.95
CA ILE A 31 -2.37 -15.03 -12.55
C ILE A 31 -1.29 -14.34 -11.72
N ARG A 32 -0.78 -13.20 -12.17
CA ARG A 32 0.25 -12.42 -11.44
C ARG A 32 -0.24 -11.99 -10.06
N TYR A 33 -1.46 -11.47 -9.98
CA TYR A 33 -2.06 -11.05 -8.71
C TYR A 33 -2.24 -12.23 -7.74
N THR A 34 -2.81 -13.32 -8.23
CA THR A 34 -3.03 -14.54 -7.46
C THR A 34 -1.71 -15.16 -7.00
N ALA A 35 -0.69 -15.21 -7.88
CA ALA A 35 0.65 -15.67 -7.53
C ALA A 35 1.28 -14.81 -6.41
N THR A 36 1.08 -13.49 -6.44
CA THR A 36 1.55 -12.60 -5.38
C THR A 36 0.90 -12.94 -4.03
N ILE A 37 -0.42 -13.21 -4.01
CA ILE A 37 -1.13 -13.65 -2.81
C ILE A 37 -0.58 -14.98 -2.30
N PHE A 38 -0.47 -15.99 -3.17
CA PHE A 38 0.06 -17.30 -2.79
C PHE A 38 1.48 -17.22 -2.24
N PHE A 39 2.34 -16.44 -2.88
CA PHE A 39 3.71 -16.25 -2.43
C PHE A 39 3.76 -15.55 -1.05
N ALA A 40 2.95 -14.53 -0.83
CA ALA A 40 2.84 -13.85 0.46
C ALA A 40 2.42 -14.82 1.58
N LEU A 41 1.38 -15.59 1.34
CA LEU A 41 0.85 -16.55 2.31
C LEU A 41 1.81 -17.72 2.55
N TRP A 42 2.53 -18.16 1.50
CA TRP A 42 3.60 -19.15 1.65
C TRP A 42 4.74 -18.63 2.54
N MET A 43 5.18 -17.39 2.36
CA MET A 43 6.18 -16.78 3.24
C MET A 43 5.75 -16.76 4.70
N VAL A 44 4.48 -16.39 4.96
CA VAL A 44 3.91 -16.37 6.32
C VAL A 44 3.79 -17.77 6.93
N GLU A 45 3.55 -18.79 6.12
CA GLU A 45 3.46 -20.17 6.59
C GLU A 45 4.82 -20.79 6.85
N TYR A 46 5.79 -20.47 6.00
CA TYR A 46 7.13 -21.08 6.04
C TYR A 46 8.05 -20.46 7.10
N TYR A 47 7.94 -19.15 7.31
CA TYR A 47 8.75 -18.43 8.28
C TYR A 47 7.94 -18.08 9.53
N ASP A 48 8.59 -18.18 10.72
CA ASP A 48 8.03 -17.53 11.90
C ASP A 48 8.05 -16.00 11.75
N GLY A 49 7.18 -15.30 12.52
CA GLY A 49 6.99 -13.85 12.35
C GLY A 49 8.27 -13.04 12.55
N GLU A 50 9.14 -13.46 13.47
CA GLU A 50 10.41 -12.77 13.74
C GLU A 50 11.40 -12.95 12.58
N LYS A 51 11.55 -14.20 12.12
CA LYS A 51 12.44 -14.52 11.00
C LYS A 51 11.97 -13.84 9.71
N LEU A 52 10.67 -13.82 9.46
CA LEU A 52 10.09 -13.13 8.33
C LEU A 52 10.40 -11.63 8.40
N PHE A 53 10.22 -11.01 9.57
CA PHE A 53 10.52 -9.59 9.75
C PHE A 53 12.01 -9.29 9.58
N HIS A 54 12.88 -10.16 10.10
CA HIS A 54 14.32 -10.04 9.90
C HIS A 54 14.70 -10.11 8.42
N LEU A 55 14.12 -11.06 7.66
CA LEU A 55 14.35 -11.19 6.22
C LEU A 55 13.91 -9.93 5.46
N ILE A 56 12.77 -9.36 5.80
CA ILE A 56 12.28 -8.10 5.23
C ILE A 56 13.27 -6.96 5.55
N ALA A 57 13.71 -6.85 6.81
CA ALA A 57 14.68 -5.83 7.19
C ALA A 57 16.04 -5.99 6.47
N ALA A 58 16.49 -7.24 6.27
CA ALA A 58 17.71 -7.51 5.50
C ALA A 58 17.56 -7.16 4.02
N ALA A 59 16.41 -7.48 3.41
CA ALA A 59 16.10 -7.10 2.03
C ALA A 59 16.11 -5.56 1.83
N GLN A 60 15.69 -4.80 2.84
CA GLN A 60 15.73 -3.33 2.79
C GLN A 60 17.17 -2.79 2.83
N VAL A 61 18.09 -3.43 3.54
CA VAL A 61 19.52 -3.09 3.49
C VAL A 61 20.07 -3.33 2.08
N ILE A 62 19.74 -4.49 1.47
CA ILE A 62 20.13 -4.81 0.09
C ILE A 62 19.57 -3.77 -0.88
N PHE A 63 18.30 -3.41 -0.75
CA PHE A 63 17.67 -2.36 -1.55
C PHE A 63 18.41 -1.02 -1.45
N THR A 64 18.82 -0.64 -0.25
CA THR A 64 19.62 0.58 0.00
C THR A 64 20.98 0.50 -0.69
N CYS A 65 21.68 -0.63 -0.57
CA CYS A 65 22.97 -0.85 -1.23
C CYS A 65 22.83 -0.81 -2.75
N LEU A 66 21.78 -1.41 -3.31
CA LEU A 66 21.51 -1.37 -4.75
C LEU A 66 21.23 0.06 -5.23
N THR A 67 20.51 0.87 -4.43
CA THR A 67 20.27 2.29 -4.73
C THR A 67 21.59 3.06 -4.80
N PHE A 68 22.49 2.87 -3.83
CA PHE A 68 23.82 3.47 -3.85
C PHE A 68 24.65 3.00 -5.04
N ALA A 69 24.67 1.70 -5.30
CA ALA A 69 25.40 1.15 -6.44
C ALA A 69 24.90 1.74 -7.76
N PHE A 70 23.58 1.84 -7.93
CA PHE A 70 23.00 2.46 -9.13
C PHE A 70 23.34 3.94 -9.24
N MET A 71 23.32 4.68 -8.11
CA MET A 71 23.72 6.08 -8.07
C MET A 71 25.19 6.29 -8.50
N LEU A 72 26.08 5.39 -8.09
CA LEU A 72 27.50 5.46 -8.49
C LEU A 72 27.74 5.07 -9.96
N LEU A 73 27.01 4.05 -10.44
CA LEU A 73 27.18 3.55 -11.80
C LEU A 73 26.48 4.39 -12.86
N ARG A 74 25.37 5.05 -12.50
CA ARG A 74 24.52 5.84 -13.40
C ARG A 74 24.00 7.13 -12.74
N PRO A 75 24.86 8.07 -12.38
CA PRO A 75 24.47 9.27 -11.60
C PRO A 75 23.42 10.13 -12.31
N GLY A 76 23.42 10.20 -13.65
CA GLY A 76 22.42 10.93 -14.42
C GLY A 76 21.04 10.24 -14.49
N ALA A 77 20.96 8.95 -14.24
CA ALA A 77 19.72 8.18 -14.34
C ALA A 77 18.94 8.07 -13.00
N VAL A 78 19.52 8.54 -11.90
CA VAL A 78 18.86 8.49 -10.57
C VAL A 78 17.90 9.65 -10.34
N PHE A 79 17.87 10.62 -11.25
CA PHE A 79 16.96 11.76 -11.19
C PHE A 79 15.97 11.70 -12.34
N SER A 80 14.69 11.93 -12.05
CA SER A 80 13.66 12.09 -13.08
C SER A 80 13.85 13.42 -13.80
N GLN A 81 13.71 13.40 -15.13
CA GLN A 81 13.67 14.60 -15.95
C GLN A 81 12.24 15.00 -16.35
N GLU A 82 11.23 14.40 -15.73
CA GLU A 82 9.84 14.73 -16.00
C GLU A 82 9.56 16.18 -15.56
N GLN A 83 9.05 16.98 -16.46
CA GLN A 83 8.63 18.38 -16.25
C GLN A 83 9.71 19.39 -15.79
N GLY A 84 10.99 19.11 -16.00
CA GLY A 84 12.08 20.01 -15.61
C GLY A 84 12.40 19.99 -14.11
N GLU A 85 11.80 19.11 -13.32
CA GLU A 85 12.16 18.86 -11.95
C GLU A 85 13.20 17.74 -11.86
N HIS A 86 14.29 17.97 -11.14
CA HIS A 86 15.34 16.98 -10.86
C HIS A 86 15.05 16.25 -9.55
N ASP A 87 13.97 15.46 -9.53
CA ASP A 87 13.61 14.69 -8.34
C ASP A 87 14.32 13.34 -8.31
N PHE A 88 14.78 12.93 -7.15
CA PHE A 88 15.45 11.65 -6.95
C PHE A 88 14.48 10.49 -7.10
N THR A 89 14.82 9.52 -7.94
CA THR A 89 14.05 8.30 -8.19
C THR A 89 14.85 7.03 -7.85
N GLY A 90 16.16 7.15 -7.61
CA GLY A 90 17.05 6.01 -7.52
C GLY A 90 17.00 5.17 -8.80
N PHE A 91 16.86 3.85 -8.66
CA PHE A 91 16.63 2.96 -9.81
C PHE A 91 15.15 2.67 -10.06
N LEU A 92 14.25 3.36 -9.35
CA LEU A 92 12.80 3.23 -9.54
C LEU A 92 12.31 4.21 -10.60
N ARG A 93 11.11 3.94 -11.13
CA ARG A 93 10.62 4.64 -12.32
C ARG A 93 10.17 6.09 -12.05
N THR A 94 9.66 6.37 -10.84
CA THR A 94 9.13 7.69 -10.48
C THR A 94 9.52 8.06 -9.04
N LYS A 95 9.56 9.37 -8.74
CA LYS A 95 9.83 9.89 -7.40
C LYS A 95 8.84 9.36 -6.35
N ASN A 96 7.56 9.24 -6.70
CA ASN A 96 6.54 8.75 -5.78
C ASN A 96 6.75 7.27 -5.42
N ASN A 97 7.11 6.43 -6.39
CA ASN A 97 7.45 5.03 -6.14
C ASN A 97 8.70 4.91 -5.27
N ALA A 98 9.74 5.71 -5.53
CA ALA A 98 10.95 5.72 -4.72
C ALA A 98 10.67 6.16 -3.28
N ALA A 99 9.97 7.27 -3.11
CA ALA A 99 9.63 7.81 -1.80
C ALA A 99 8.72 6.87 -0.99
N SER A 100 7.73 6.22 -1.63
CA SER A 100 6.89 5.23 -0.96
C SER A 100 7.71 4.03 -0.48
N GLN A 101 8.65 3.56 -1.30
CA GLN A 101 9.55 2.46 -0.92
C GLN A 101 10.45 2.84 0.26
N PHE A 102 11.07 4.04 0.23
CA PHE A 102 11.90 4.49 1.34
C PHE A 102 11.09 4.70 2.62
N SER A 103 9.85 5.23 2.52
CA SER A 103 8.99 5.42 3.69
C SER A 103 8.60 4.09 4.35
N ILE A 104 8.29 3.04 3.57
CA ILE A 104 8.06 1.68 4.09
C ILE A 104 9.33 1.14 4.74
N CYS A 105 10.48 1.28 4.08
CA CYS A 105 11.74 0.79 4.60
C CYS A 105 12.07 1.41 5.95
N ILE A 106 11.94 2.73 6.08
CA ILE A 106 12.14 3.45 7.34
C ILE A 106 11.20 2.91 8.42
N LEU A 107 9.91 2.84 8.12
CA LEU A 107 8.89 2.40 9.08
C LEU A 107 9.17 0.99 9.60
N LEU A 108 9.42 0.05 8.70
CA LEU A 108 9.63 -1.36 9.07
C LEU A 108 11.00 -1.56 9.75
N GLN A 109 12.04 -0.82 9.38
CA GLN A 109 13.31 -0.89 10.11
C GLN A 109 13.19 -0.33 11.53
N ILE A 110 12.47 0.77 11.74
CA ILE A 110 12.22 1.31 13.09
C ILE A 110 11.38 0.33 13.91
N ALA A 111 10.36 -0.29 13.31
CA ALA A 111 9.59 -1.34 13.96
C ALA A 111 10.47 -2.54 14.35
N TRP A 112 11.38 -2.96 13.47
CA TRP A 112 12.36 -4.00 13.75
C TRP A 112 13.31 -3.62 14.89
N PHE A 113 13.83 -2.39 14.91
CA PHE A 113 14.68 -1.91 16.01
C PHE A 113 13.95 -1.94 17.35
N ARG A 114 12.67 -1.62 17.36
CA ARG A 114 11.86 -1.70 18.56
C ARG A 114 11.71 -3.13 19.07
N ILE A 115 11.61 -4.12 18.17
CA ILE A 115 11.62 -5.54 18.52
C ILE A 115 12.96 -5.94 19.14
N LEU A 116 14.08 -5.60 18.48
CA LEU A 116 15.42 -5.93 18.97
C LEU A 116 15.67 -5.29 20.35
N ARG A 117 15.34 -4.02 20.52
CA ARG A 117 15.49 -3.33 21.79
C ARG A 117 14.67 -3.96 22.91
N ALA A 118 13.45 -4.39 22.61
CA ALA A 118 12.60 -5.06 23.59
C ALA A 118 13.12 -6.44 24.00
N LYS A 119 13.95 -7.06 23.14
CA LYS A 119 14.67 -8.33 23.42
C LYS A 119 16.08 -8.09 23.99
N GLN A 120 16.44 -6.85 24.26
CA GLN A 120 17.79 -6.45 24.71
C GLN A 120 18.91 -6.85 23.71
N MET A 121 18.55 -6.95 22.44
CA MET A 121 19.50 -7.26 21.36
C MET A 121 20.12 -5.98 20.80
N ILE A 122 21.39 -6.06 20.40
CA ILE A 122 22.12 -4.94 19.80
C ILE A 122 21.70 -4.79 18.34
N VAL A 123 21.36 -3.54 17.95
CA VAL A 123 21.10 -3.21 16.54
C VAL A 123 22.43 -3.15 15.79
N SER A 124 22.56 -3.96 14.73
CA SER A 124 23.78 -3.96 13.90
C SER A 124 23.92 -2.64 13.14
N ARG A 125 25.16 -2.13 13.05
CA ARG A 125 25.52 -0.86 12.36
C ARG A 125 24.97 -0.79 10.93
N LYS A 126 24.92 -1.90 10.19
CA LYS A 126 24.38 -1.95 8.81
C LYS A 126 22.93 -1.47 8.71
N TYR A 127 22.10 -1.80 9.70
CA TYR A 127 20.70 -1.35 9.71
C TYR A 127 20.58 0.14 10.06
N LEU A 128 21.43 0.65 10.95
CA LEU A 128 21.47 2.09 11.28
C LEU A 128 21.93 2.92 10.09
N LEU A 129 22.96 2.49 9.38
CA LEU A 129 23.44 3.16 8.18
C LEU A 129 22.39 3.11 7.06
N SER A 130 21.74 1.96 6.88
CA SER A 130 20.64 1.83 5.92
C SER A 130 19.48 2.76 6.24
N LEU A 131 19.08 2.86 7.52
CA LEU A 131 18.00 3.76 7.94
C LEU A 131 18.34 5.24 7.66
N LEU A 132 19.57 5.65 7.98
CA LEU A 132 20.05 7.01 7.70
C LEU A 132 20.02 7.31 6.20
N ALA A 133 20.53 6.40 5.38
CA ALA A 133 20.55 6.54 3.93
C ALA A 133 19.14 6.64 3.34
N GLN A 134 18.20 5.79 3.81
CA GLN A 134 16.81 5.82 3.38
C GLN A 134 16.13 7.15 3.77
N GLY A 135 16.44 7.72 4.95
CA GLY A 135 15.97 9.04 5.35
C GLY A 135 16.45 10.14 4.39
N ILE A 136 17.74 10.11 4.01
CA ILE A 136 18.31 11.04 3.02
C ILE A 136 17.62 10.86 1.66
N PHE A 137 17.47 9.63 1.18
CA PHE A 137 16.82 9.36 -0.11
C PHE A 137 15.36 9.80 -0.12
N LEU A 138 14.62 9.59 0.99
CA LEU A 138 13.23 10.04 1.10
C LEU A 138 13.13 11.58 0.97
N VAL A 139 14.05 12.32 1.59
CA VAL A 139 14.10 13.78 1.47
C VAL A 139 14.43 14.19 0.04
N LEU A 140 15.40 13.53 -0.60
CA LEU A 140 15.79 13.81 -2.00
C LEU A 140 14.68 13.53 -3.01
N CYS A 141 13.76 12.61 -2.73
CA CYS A 141 12.60 12.34 -3.58
C CYS A 141 11.61 13.52 -3.63
N ASN A 142 11.65 14.46 -2.69
CA ASN A 142 10.75 15.61 -2.61
C ASN A 142 9.24 15.24 -2.71
N ALA A 143 8.85 14.08 -2.20
CA ALA A 143 7.50 13.54 -2.29
C ALA A 143 6.75 13.71 -0.96
N LYS A 144 6.05 14.82 -0.79
CA LYS A 144 5.34 15.19 0.46
C LYS A 144 4.31 14.14 0.89
N GLY A 145 3.63 13.50 -0.08
CA GLY A 145 2.66 12.44 0.18
C GLY A 145 3.27 11.24 0.91
N ALA A 146 4.46 10.78 0.51
CA ALA A 146 5.14 9.66 1.15
C ALA A 146 5.57 9.96 2.60
N VAL A 147 5.94 11.21 2.88
CA VAL A 147 6.25 11.67 4.25
C VAL A 147 4.99 11.63 5.11
N LEU A 148 3.86 12.12 4.61
CA LEU A 148 2.57 12.04 5.33
C LEU A 148 2.17 10.59 5.63
N CYS A 149 2.36 9.67 4.67
CA CYS A 149 2.10 8.24 4.87
C CYS A 149 2.95 7.63 5.99
N LEU A 150 4.14 8.18 6.23
CA LEU A 150 5.05 7.71 7.28
C LEU A 150 4.67 8.21 8.67
N ILE A 151 4.21 9.45 8.81
CA ILE A 151 4.05 10.11 10.12
C ILE A 151 3.13 9.33 11.06
N PHE A 152 1.89 9.07 10.66
CA PHE A 152 0.91 8.41 11.51
C PHE A 152 1.33 6.99 11.93
N PRO A 153 1.72 6.09 11.01
CA PRO A 153 2.20 4.75 11.39
C PRO A 153 3.47 4.80 12.23
N LEU A 154 4.37 5.76 11.96
CA LEU A 154 5.60 5.92 12.74
C LEU A 154 5.30 6.33 14.19
N LEU A 155 4.40 7.27 14.40
CA LEU A 155 3.95 7.64 15.75
C LEU A 155 3.34 6.44 16.47
N TYR A 156 2.51 5.65 15.80
CA TYR A 156 1.96 4.43 16.36
C TYR A 156 3.05 3.40 16.71
N VAL A 157 4.03 3.19 15.81
CA VAL A 157 5.17 2.31 16.07
C VAL A 157 6.00 2.80 17.25
N LEU A 158 6.26 4.09 17.37
CA LEU A 158 7.12 4.66 18.42
C LEU A 158 6.45 4.72 19.81
N PHE A 159 5.18 5.10 19.86
CA PHE A 159 4.50 5.45 21.12
C PHE A 159 3.39 4.47 21.53
N GLY A 160 2.98 3.55 20.65
CA GLY A 160 1.92 2.58 20.96
C GLY A 160 2.32 1.62 22.10
N LYS A 161 1.41 1.40 23.04
CA LYS A 161 1.60 0.49 24.20
C LYS A 161 1.14 -0.96 23.94
N TYR A 162 1.08 -1.35 22.68
CA TYR A 162 0.55 -2.64 22.22
C TYR A 162 1.33 -3.87 22.72
N LYS A 163 2.55 -3.70 23.25
CA LYS A 163 3.32 -4.80 23.86
C LYS A 163 2.80 -5.15 25.25
N GLU A 164 2.58 -4.12 26.05
CA GLU A 164 2.27 -4.24 27.48
C GLU A 164 0.77 -4.50 27.72
N GLU A 165 -0.05 -3.99 26.80
CA GLU A 165 -1.51 -4.02 26.93
C GLU A 165 -2.17 -4.59 25.65
N PRO A 166 -2.21 -5.92 25.48
CA PRO A 166 -2.82 -6.53 24.29
C PRO A 166 -4.27 -6.10 24.04
N GLY A 167 -5.05 -5.86 25.09
CA GLY A 167 -6.44 -5.38 24.97
C GLY A 167 -6.60 -3.95 24.44
N LYS A 168 -5.51 -3.18 24.34
CA LYS A 168 -5.49 -1.83 23.75
C LYS A 168 -4.99 -1.81 22.30
N ARG A 169 -4.81 -2.98 21.70
CA ARG A 169 -4.40 -3.07 20.28
C ARG A 169 -5.53 -2.66 19.36
N LEU A 170 -5.17 -2.00 18.26
CA LEU A 170 -6.12 -1.49 17.29
C LEU A 170 -6.82 -2.62 16.50
N PRO A 171 -8.13 -2.53 16.26
CA PRO A 171 -8.84 -3.39 15.32
C PRO A 171 -8.51 -2.99 13.88
N LEU A 172 -7.34 -3.41 13.39
CA LEU A 172 -6.70 -2.90 12.16
C LEU A 172 -7.61 -2.87 10.95
N GLY A 173 -8.34 -3.95 10.68
CA GLY A 173 -9.21 -4.04 9.50
C GLY A 173 -10.40 -3.09 9.58
N VAL A 174 -11.01 -2.96 10.77
CA VAL A 174 -12.12 -2.03 10.97
C VAL A 174 -11.65 -0.59 10.79
N ILE A 175 -10.51 -0.23 11.39
CA ILE A 175 -9.92 1.12 11.25
C ILE A 175 -9.58 1.38 9.79
N TYR A 176 -8.94 0.42 9.11
CA TYR A 176 -8.61 0.56 7.70
C TYR A 176 -9.84 0.89 6.86
N VAL A 177 -10.90 0.08 6.96
CA VAL A 177 -12.12 0.25 6.17
C VAL A 177 -12.81 1.56 6.51
N THR A 178 -13.05 1.82 7.81
CA THR A 178 -13.77 3.02 8.26
C THR A 178 -13.07 4.30 7.85
N LEU A 179 -11.76 4.42 8.11
CA LEU A 179 -11.02 5.64 7.80
C LEU A 179 -10.80 5.82 6.29
N SER A 180 -10.64 4.74 5.52
CA SER A 180 -10.50 4.86 4.06
C SER A 180 -11.80 5.32 3.40
N VAL A 181 -12.95 4.80 3.83
CA VAL A 181 -14.27 5.26 3.34
C VAL A 181 -14.54 6.69 3.80
N ALA A 182 -14.31 7.00 5.09
CA ALA A 182 -14.48 8.34 5.62
C ALA A 182 -13.60 9.36 4.90
N PHE A 183 -12.34 9.03 4.61
CA PHE A 183 -11.45 9.91 3.84
C PHE A 183 -12.03 10.20 2.45
N LEU A 184 -12.47 9.19 1.70
CA LEU A 184 -13.01 9.39 0.36
C LEU A 184 -14.26 10.26 0.39
N ILE A 185 -15.20 10.01 1.32
CA ILE A 185 -16.40 10.83 1.49
C ILE A 185 -16.02 12.28 1.83
N THR A 186 -15.15 12.47 2.81
CA THR A 186 -14.72 13.82 3.24
C THR A 186 -14.02 14.58 2.12
N ALA A 187 -13.17 13.93 1.35
CA ALA A 187 -12.48 14.53 0.22
C ALA A 187 -13.45 14.96 -0.89
N LEU A 188 -14.50 14.19 -1.15
CA LEU A 188 -15.48 14.50 -2.18
C LEU A 188 -16.52 15.56 -1.77
N THR A 189 -16.86 15.65 -0.48
CA THR A 189 -17.96 16.49 0.02
C THR A 189 -17.47 17.71 0.79
N ILE A 190 -16.56 17.52 1.74
CA ILE A 190 -16.16 18.56 2.70
C ILE A 190 -14.99 19.38 2.16
N LEU A 191 -13.94 18.73 1.62
CA LEU A 191 -12.73 19.43 1.22
C LEU A 191 -12.98 20.55 0.17
N PRO A 192 -13.85 20.37 -0.84
CA PRO A 192 -14.17 21.44 -1.79
C PRO A 192 -14.79 22.68 -1.15
N LEU A 193 -15.46 22.57 0.00
CA LEU A 193 -16.05 23.70 0.72
C LEU A 193 -14.97 24.66 1.27
N PHE A 194 -13.75 24.17 1.45
CA PHE A 194 -12.61 24.96 1.91
C PHE A 194 -11.82 25.62 0.77
N GLN A 195 -12.30 25.52 -0.49
CA GLN A 195 -11.63 26.17 -1.64
C GLN A 195 -11.32 27.67 -1.40
N PRO A 196 -12.21 28.49 -0.81
CA PRO A 196 -11.89 29.88 -0.53
C PRO A 196 -10.68 30.05 0.41
N LEU A 197 -10.54 29.17 1.40
CA LEU A 197 -9.41 29.18 2.32
C LEU A 197 -8.10 28.75 1.63
N PHE A 198 -8.15 27.70 0.80
CA PHE A 198 -6.98 27.25 0.04
C PHE A 198 -6.49 28.29 -0.96
N SER A 199 -7.42 29.05 -1.58
CA SER A 199 -7.07 30.11 -2.53
C SER A 199 -6.31 31.26 -1.87
N LEU A 200 -6.52 31.54 -0.57
CA LEU A 200 -5.77 32.55 0.16
C LEU A 200 -4.27 32.23 0.27
N ILE A 201 -3.90 30.95 0.23
CA ILE A 201 -2.50 30.48 0.26
C ILE A 201 -1.97 30.05 -1.11
N GLY A 202 -2.68 30.46 -2.18
CA GLY A 202 -2.30 30.14 -3.58
C GLY A 202 -2.39 28.65 -3.92
N LYS A 203 -3.25 27.88 -3.22
CA LYS A 203 -3.47 26.45 -3.47
C LYS A 203 -4.94 26.19 -3.84
N ASP A 204 -5.19 25.00 -4.40
CA ASP A 204 -6.54 24.51 -4.62
C ASP A 204 -6.90 23.37 -3.65
N ALA A 205 -8.20 23.21 -3.41
CA ALA A 205 -8.74 22.13 -2.60
C ALA A 205 -8.99 20.84 -3.40
N THR A 206 -8.39 20.70 -4.60
CA THR A 206 -8.65 19.57 -5.51
C THR A 206 -7.76 18.38 -5.29
N LEU A 207 -6.84 18.42 -4.32
CA LEU A 207 -5.79 17.41 -4.13
C LEU A 207 -4.99 17.20 -5.43
N THR A 208 -4.52 18.29 -6.03
CA THR A 208 -3.78 18.25 -7.31
C THR A 208 -4.62 17.64 -8.45
N GLY A 209 -5.92 18.00 -8.52
CA GLY A 209 -6.84 17.54 -9.56
C GLY A 209 -7.47 16.16 -9.31
N ARG A 210 -7.16 15.49 -8.20
CA ARG A 210 -7.70 14.15 -7.91
C ARG A 210 -9.20 14.16 -7.64
N ILE A 211 -9.73 15.16 -6.95
CA ILE A 211 -11.17 15.23 -6.64
C ILE A 211 -12.03 15.30 -7.92
N PRO A 212 -11.77 16.16 -8.91
CA PRO A 212 -12.45 16.11 -10.19
C PRO A 212 -12.34 14.74 -10.88
N LEU A 213 -11.14 14.12 -10.88
CA LEU A 213 -10.92 12.79 -11.43
C LEU A 213 -11.81 11.74 -10.74
N TRP A 214 -11.86 11.72 -9.41
CA TRP A 214 -12.67 10.79 -8.64
C TRP A 214 -14.16 10.91 -8.94
N ARG A 215 -14.66 12.13 -9.07
CA ARG A 215 -16.07 12.38 -9.46
C ARG A 215 -16.39 11.79 -10.82
N GLN A 216 -15.51 11.95 -11.81
CA GLN A 216 -15.70 11.38 -13.14
C GLN A 216 -15.65 9.85 -13.12
N ILE A 217 -14.69 9.25 -12.43
CA ILE A 217 -14.62 7.80 -12.25
C ILE A 217 -15.90 7.28 -11.61
N ILE A 218 -16.37 7.89 -10.53
CA ILE A 218 -17.62 7.51 -9.85
C ILE A 218 -18.80 7.56 -10.81
N GLN A 219 -18.92 8.64 -11.62
CA GLN A 219 -19.98 8.78 -12.60
C GLN A 219 -19.93 7.67 -13.67
N VAL A 220 -18.76 7.36 -14.19
CA VAL A 220 -18.57 6.26 -15.16
C VAL A 220 -18.97 4.92 -14.54
N MET A 221 -18.55 4.65 -13.32
CA MET A 221 -18.82 3.39 -12.62
C MET A 221 -20.31 3.22 -12.32
N ILE A 222 -20.99 4.24 -11.79
CA ILE A 222 -22.43 4.19 -11.50
C ILE A 222 -23.24 3.91 -12.77
N ASN A 223 -22.87 4.51 -13.89
CA ASN A 223 -23.64 4.40 -15.12
C ASN A 223 -23.41 3.10 -15.90
N ARG A 224 -22.32 2.34 -15.64
CA ARG A 224 -21.96 1.21 -16.48
C ARG A 224 -21.60 -0.09 -15.73
N HIS A 225 -20.77 0.01 -14.71
CA HIS A 225 -20.12 -1.17 -14.08
C HIS A 225 -20.12 -1.08 -12.55
N THR A 226 -21.26 -0.72 -11.95
CA THR A 226 -21.36 -0.51 -10.49
C THR A 226 -20.91 -1.74 -9.69
N PHE A 227 -21.40 -2.94 -10.07
CA PHE A 227 -21.25 -4.14 -9.27
C PHE A 227 -20.08 -5.02 -9.66
N THR A 228 -19.69 -5.05 -10.94
CA THR A 228 -18.71 -6.00 -11.49
C THR A 228 -17.41 -5.37 -12.00
N GLY A 229 -17.31 -4.06 -12.10
CA GLY A 229 -16.10 -3.40 -12.62
C GLY A 229 -15.82 -3.66 -14.09
N TYR A 230 -14.58 -3.42 -14.51
CA TYR A 230 -14.08 -3.59 -15.88
C TYR A 230 -13.14 -4.79 -16.03
N GLY A 231 -12.85 -5.50 -14.95
CA GLY A 231 -11.82 -6.51 -14.86
C GLY A 231 -10.51 -5.93 -14.32
N TYR A 232 -9.75 -6.77 -13.64
CA TYR A 232 -8.54 -6.38 -12.93
C TYR A 232 -7.48 -5.76 -13.84
N GLY A 233 -7.21 -4.45 -13.65
CA GLY A 233 -6.26 -3.67 -14.45
C GLY A 233 -6.75 -3.26 -15.84
N MET A 234 -8.03 -3.47 -16.19
CA MET A 234 -8.56 -3.25 -17.54
C MET A 234 -9.27 -1.90 -17.74
N PHE A 235 -9.68 -1.21 -16.69
CA PHE A 235 -10.37 0.09 -16.82
C PHE A 235 -9.60 1.07 -17.72
N TRP A 236 -8.30 1.23 -17.46
CA TRP A 236 -7.46 2.17 -18.21
C TRP A 236 -7.08 1.72 -19.62
N ARG A 237 -7.49 0.51 -20.02
CA ARG A 237 -7.39 -0.02 -21.38
C ARG A 237 -8.71 0.10 -22.16
N ASP A 238 -9.83 0.26 -21.47
CA ASP A 238 -11.13 0.50 -22.11
C ASP A 238 -11.20 1.91 -22.66
N ARG A 239 -11.15 2.04 -24.00
CA ARG A 239 -11.12 3.34 -24.69
C ARG A 239 -12.33 4.19 -24.38
N GLN A 240 -13.51 3.59 -24.16
CA GLN A 240 -14.74 4.36 -23.87
C GLN A 240 -14.72 4.90 -22.45
N ALA A 241 -14.34 4.10 -21.46
CA ALA A 241 -14.22 4.53 -20.07
C ALA A 241 -13.18 5.68 -19.94
N VAL A 242 -12.01 5.50 -20.54
CA VAL A 242 -10.93 6.50 -20.55
C VAL A 242 -11.37 7.77 -21.23
N ALA A 243 -12.02 7.68 -22.39
CA ALA A 243 -12.54 8.86 -23.10
C ALA A 243 -13.54 9.65 -22.25
N MET A 244 -14.44 8.95 -21.53
CA MET A 244 -15.44 9.61 -20.64
C MET A 244 -14.76 10.31 -19.47
N VAL A 245 -13.74 9.73 -18.87
CA VAL A 245 -12.97 10.36 -17.82
C VAL A 245 -12.21 11.58 -18.37
N HIS A 246 -11.58 11.47 -19.53
CA HIS A 246 -10.79 12.55 -20.13
C HIS A 246 -11.63 13.70 -20.67
N GLN A 247 -12.89 13.47 -21.05
CA GLN A 247 -13.80 14.54 -21.51
C GLN A 247 -14.01 15.65 -20.45
N ALA A 248 -13.83 15.31 -19.16
CA ALA A 248 -13.95 16.28 -18.09
C ALA A 248 -12.72 17.17 -17.88
N PHE A 249 -11.63 16.87 -18.57
CA PHE A 249 -10.36 17.60 -18.43
C PHE A 249 -9.97 18.27 -19.73
N SER A 250 -9.44 19.49 -19.65
CA SER A 250 -8.85 20.13 -20.83
C SER A 250 -7.65 19.29 -21.30
N ARG A 251 -7.45 19.19 -22.61
CA ARG A 251 -6.32 18.43 -23.20
C ARG A 251 -4.95 18.92 -22.72
N ASN A 252 -4.86 20.18 -22.30
CA ASN A 252 -3.63 20.81 -21.80
C ASN A 252 -3.48 20.69 -20.27
N SER A 253 -4.42 20.06 -19.57
CA SER A 253 -4.25 19.82 -18.13
C SER A 253 -3.39 18.58 -17.89
N PHE A 254 -2.61 18.61 -16.81
CA PHE A 254 -1.83 17.44 -16.34
C PHE A 254 -2.70 16.18 -16.25
N MET A 255 -3.92 16.30 -15.73
CA MET A 255 -4.86 15.17 -15.59
C MET A 255 -5.41 14.68 -16.93
N GLY A 256 -5.53 15.56 -17.94
CA GLY A 256 -6.01 15.16 -19.27
C GLY A 256 -4.96 14.42 -20.10
N SER A 257 -3.68 14.59 -19.79
CA SER A 257 -2.59 14.00 -20.57
C SER A 257 -2.00 12.73 -19.97
N MET A 258 -2.13 12.51 -18.65
CA MET A 258 -1.31 11.54 -17.91
C MET A 258 -2.09 10.55 -17.05
N THR A 259 -3.42 10.55 -17.08
CA THR A 259 -4.20 9.74 -16.14
C THR A 259 -4.16 8.25 -16.50
N THR A 260 -3.44 7.47 -15.74
CA THR A 260 -3.39 6.00 -15.83
C THR A 260 -3.74 5.32 -14.50
N GLY A 261 -4.38 6.03 -13.58
CA GLY A 261 -4.77 5.52 -12.27
C GLY A 261 -5.70 6.49 -11.54
N ALA A 262 -6.56 5.98 -10.66
CA ALA A 262 -7.44 6.79 -9.83
C ALA A 262 -6.68 7.52 -8.71
N HIS A 263 -5.47 7.11 -8.39
CA HIS A 263 -4.72 7.59 -7.22
C HIS A 263 -5.54 7.51 -5.93
N ASN A 264 -6.35 6.47 -5.80
CA ASN A 264 -7.09 6.09 -4.60
C ASN A 264 -7.42 4.60 -4.68
N VAL A 265 -7.04 3.85 -3.66
CA VAL A 265 -7.14 2.38 -3.66
C VAL A 265 -8.57 1.89 -3.75
N LEU A 266 -9.54 2.57 -3.13
CA LEU A 266 -10.95 2.14 -3.16
C LEU A 266 -11.56 2.32 -4.54
N LEU A 267 -11.25 3.43 -5.21
CA LEU A 267 -11.71 3.66 -6.57
C LEU A 267 -11.04 2.72 -7.56
N GLU A 268 -9.73 2.44 -7.40
CA GLU A 268 -9.04 1.43 -8.21
C GLU A 268 -9.68 0.05 -8.05
N LEU A 269 -9.99 -0.36 -6.83
CA LEU A 269 -10.68 -1.62 -6.59
C LEU A 269 -12.08 -1.63 -7.24
N TRP A 270 -12.84 -0.56 -7.05
CA TRP A 270 -14.16 -0.46 -7.65
C TRP A 270 -14.11 -0.52 -9.18
N MET A 271 -13.20 0.20 -9.81
CA MET A 271 -13.01 0.12 -11.26
C MET A 271 -12.64 -1.28 -11.75
N ASN A 272 -11.81 -1.98 -10.99
CA ASN A 272 -11.31 -3.29 -11.38
C ASN A 272 -12.34 -4.40 -11.18
N VAL A 273 -12.97 -4.47 -10.00
CA VAL A 273 -13.77 -5.62 -9.56
C VAL A 273 -15.14 -5.24 -9.00
N GLY A 274 -15.60 -4.03 -9.27
CA GLY A 274 -16.92 -3.54 -8.85
C GLY A 274 -17.13 -3.53 -7.34
N LEU A 275 -18.37 -3.24 -6.93
CA LEU A 275 -18.71 -3.23 -5.50
C LEU A 275 -18.63 -4.63 -4.88
N PHE A 276 -18.86 -5.71 -5.63
CA PHE A 276 -18.70 -7.07 -5.11
C PHE A 276 -17.26 -7.35 -4.73
N GLY A 277 -16.30 -6.94 -5.56
CA GLY A 277 -14.88 -7.09 -5.24
C GLY A 277 -14.43 -6.19 -4.08
N VAL A 278 -14.93 -4.96 -4.00
CA VAL A 278 -14.67 -4.07 -2.85
C VAL A 278 -15.20 -4.68 -1.55
N ALA A 279 -16.42 -5.24 -1.57
CA ALA A 279 -17.00 -5.92 -0.40
C ALA A 279 -16.18 -7.16 -0.01
N ALA A 280 -15.75 -7.97 -0.97
CA ALA A 280 -14.88 -9.12 -0.73
C ALA A 280 -13.54 -8.70 -0.11
N TYR A 281 -12.94 -7.62 -0.60
CA TYR A 281 -11.71 -7.04 -0.03
C TYR A 281 -11.89 -6.55 1.42
N PHE A 282 -12.94 -5.78 1.68
CA PHE A 282 -13.22 -5.30 3.03
C PHE A 282 -13.48 -6.46 3.99
N THR A 283 -14.24 -7.46 3.55
CA THR A 283 -14.47 -8.68 4.32
C THR A 283 -13.17 -9.40 4.61
N ALA A 284 -12.29 -9.56 3.61
CA ALA A 284 -11.00 -10.18 3.79
C ALA A 284 -10.11 -9.37 4.76
N MET A 285 -10.07 -8.04 4.63
CA MET A 285 -9.31 -7.16 5.51
C MET A 285 -9.79 -7.26 6.97
N ILE A 286 -11.10 -7.18 7.20
CA ILE A 286 -11.67 -7.26 8.55
C ILE A 286 -11.45 -8.64 9.15
N ILE A 287 -11.85 -9.71 8.46
CA ILE A 287 -11.80 -11.08 8.99
C ILE A 287 -10.35 -11.55 9.20
N SER A 288 -9.43 -11.23 8.29
CA SER A 288 -8.02 -11.60 8.45
C SER A 288 -7.37 -10.95 9.67
N THR A 289 -7.85 -9.76 10.06
CA THR A 289 -7.29 -9.02 11.19
C THR A 289 -8.09 -9.16 12.48
N ILE A 290 -9.24 -9.86 12.46
CA ILE A 290 -9.97 -10.22 13.69
C ILE A 290 -9.09 -11.10 14.57
N GLY A 291 -8.88 -10.66 15.82
CA GLY A 291 -8.04 -11.38 16.78
C GLY A 291 -6.54 -11.06 16.62
N ALA A 292 -6.16 -10.10 15.76
CA ALA A 292 -4.78 -9.61 15.70
C ALA A 292 -4.30 -9.09 17.07
N GLU A 293 -5.19 -8.61 17.91
CA GLU A 293 -4.90 -8.21 19.29
C GLU A 293 -4.36 -9.37 20.16
N ARG A 294 -4.61 -10.64 19.78
CA ARG A 294 -4.14 -11.85 20.48
C ARG A 294 -2.85 -12.43 19.91
N MET A 295 -2.33 -11.84 18.83
CA MET A 295 -1.08 -12.31 18.22
C MET A 295 0.11 -12.08 19.15
N GLU A 296 1.23 -12.78 18.87
CA GLU A 296 2.52 -12.35 19.37
C GLU A 296 2.78 -10.91 18.92
N TRP A 297 3.31 -10.08 19.81
CA TRP A 297 3.45 -8.64 19.56
C TRP A 297 4.35 -8.30 18.36
N THR A 298 5.33 -9.14 18.03
CA THR A 298 6.21 -8.96 16.85
C THR A 298 5.44 -9.03 15.55
N GLY A 299 4.59 -10.05 15.39
CA GLY A 299 3.72 -10.18 14.21
C GLY A 299 2.65 -9.08 14.16
N TYR A 300 2.08 -8.74 15.33
CA TYR A 300 1.13 -7.62 15.40
C TYR A 300 1.77 -6.30 14.97
N LEU A 301 2.99 -6.01 15.44
CA LEU A 301 3.69 -4.77 15.12
C LEU A 301 3.95 -4.63 13.61
N PHE A 302 4.38 -5.71 12.97
CA PHE A 302 4.55 -5.74 11.51
C PHE A 302 3.22 -5.43 10.80
N SER A 303 2.17 -6.18 11.15
CA SER A 303 0.85 -6.01 10.52
C SER A 303 0.29 -4.61 10.76
N ALA A 304 0.40 -4.08 11.97
CA ALA A 304 -0.08 -2.75 12.29
C ALA A 304 0.69 -1.66 11.56
N ALA A 305 2.03 -1.71 11.59
CA ALA A 305 2.87 -0.74 10.90
C ALA A 305 2.52 -0.70 9.40
N TYR A 306 2.43 -1.87 8.78
CA TYR A 306 2.18 -1.94 7.35
C TYR A 306 0.74 -1.56 6.96
N ILE A 307 -0.28 -2.09 7.63
CA ILE A 307 -1.69 -1.80 7.32
C ILE A 307 -2.00 -0.31 7.52
N LEU A 308 -1.48 0.30 8.58
CA LEU A 308 -1.66 1.74 8.81
C LEU A 308 -0.95 2.59 7.75
N TRP A 309 0.25 2.21 7.35
CA TRP A 309 0.96 2.87 6.24
C TRP A 309 0.20 2.73 4.93
N PHE A 310 -0.22 1.51 4.60
CA PHE A 310 -0.95 1.21 3.37
C PHE A 310 -2.31 1.92 3.31
N MET A 311 -2.97 2.12 4.44
CA MET A 311 -4.21 2.88 4.56
C MET A 311 -4.01 4.33 4.09
N VAL A 312 -3.03 5.03 4.67
CA VAL A 312 -2.77 6.43 4.32
C VAL A 312 -2.25 6.56 2.88
N PHE A 313 -1.37 5.66 2.47
CA PHE A 313 -0.87 5.58 1.10
C PHE A 313 -2.00 5.37 0.08
N GLY A 314 -2.92 4.45 0.38
CA GLY A 314 -4.06 4.13 -0.47
C GLY A 314 -5.09 5.26 -0.62
N TRP A 315 -5.05 6.28 0.24
CA TRP A 315 -5.90 7.46 0.10
C TRP A 315 -5.54 8.31 -1.11
N THR A 316 -4.27 8.31 -1.51
CA THR A 316 -3.74 9.20 -2.54
C THR A 316 -2.94 8.49 -3.62
N GLU A 317 -2.76 7.18 -3.53
CA GLU A 317 -2.01 6.40 -4.52
C GLU A 317 -2.75 5.12 -4.91
N ARG A 318 -2.40 4.59 -6.09
CA ARG A 318 -2.93 3.33 -6.60
C ARG A 318 -2.04 2.16 -6.15
N SER A 319 -2.46 1.32 -5.25
CA SER A 319 -1.57 0.27 -4.78
C SER A 319 -2.13 -1.16 -4.88
N MET A 320 -3.41 -1.33 -5.16
CA MET A 320 -4.03 -2.66 -5.23
C MET A 320 -4.26 -3.19 -6.66
N SER A 321 -3.99 -2.36 -7.66
CA SER A 321 -4.16 -2.72 -9.06
C SER A 321 -2.91 -3.35 -9.69
N THR A 322 -1.88 -3.59 -8.88
CA THR A 322 -0.59 -4.05 -9.37
C THR A 322 -0.08 -5.21 -8.53
N TYR A 323 0.77 -6.03 -9.14
CA TYR A 323 1.54 -7.11 -8.47
C TYR A 323 2.85 -6.55 -7.86
N GLU A 324 2.81 -5.30 -7.42
CA GLU A 324 3.95 -4.60 -6.82
C GLU A 324 4.17 -5.03 -5.36
N TYR A 325 5.31 -4.63 -4.82
CA TYR A 325 5.73 -4.95 -3.46
C TYR A 325 4.70 -4.48 -2.40
N GLN A 326 3.94 -3.40 -2.66
CA GLN A 326 2.90 -2.93 -1.74
C GLN A 326 1.81 -3.99 -1.55
N THR A 327 1.39 -4.61 -2.63
CA THR A 327 0.40 -5.70 -2.60
C THR A 327 0.96 -6.93 -1.89
N LEU A 328 2.22 -7.30 -2.17
CA LEU A 328 2.90 -8.40 -1.51
C LEU A 328 2.94 -8.21 0.01
N PHE A 329 3.42 -7.06 0.48
CA PHE A 329 3.49 -6.79 1.92
C PHE A 329 2.13 -6.67 2.59
N LEU A 330 1.10 -6.21 1.88
CA LEU A 330 -0.27 -6.21 2.39
C LEU A 330 -0.73 -7.63 2.71
N PHE A 331 -0.53 -8.56 1.78
CA PHE A 331 -0.94 -9.96 2.00
C PHE A 331 -0.04 -10.68 3.02
N ILE A 332 1.22 -10.30 3.15
CA ILE A 332 2.06 -10.74 4.27
C ILE A 332 1.46 -10.24 5.60
N ALA A 333 1.07 -8.98 5.69
CA ALA A 333 0.49 -8.39 6.90
C ALA A 333 -0.87 -9.03 7.26
N MET A 334 -1.77 -9.21 6.28
CA MET A 334 -3.05 -9.89 6.46
C MET A 334 -2.86 -11.37 6.81
N GLY A 335 -1.97 -12.06 6.11
CA GLY A 335 -1.65 -13.47 6.37
C GLY A 335 -1.03 -13.67 7.74
N SER A 336 -0.12 -12.79 8.17
CA SER A 336 0.45 -12.80 9.52
C SER A 336 -0.64 -12.63 10.58
N ALA A 337 -1.60 -11.74 10.35
CA ALA A 337 -2.74 -11.54 11.24
C ALA A 337 -3.66 -12.77 11.33
N CYS A 338 -3.85 -13.50 10.23
CA CYS A 338 -4.56 -14.79 10.21
C CYS A 338 -3.81 -15.90 10.94
N ASN A 339 -2.48 -15.85 10.90
CA ASN A 339 -1.62 -16.89 11.45
C ASN A 339 -1.54 -16.74 12.97
N LYS A 340 -2.61 -17.11 13.67
CA LYS A 340 -2.62 -17.23 15.12
C LYS A 340 -1.55 -18.26 15.50
N GLN A 341 -0.29 -17.86 15.60
CA GLN A 341 0.70 -18.71 16.26
C GLN A 341 0.14 -18.97 17.65
N ARG A 342 -0.30 -20.21 17.87
CA ARG A 342 -0.59 -20.69 19.20
C ARG A 342 0.63 -20.33 20.03
N VAL A 343 0.42 -19.62 21.12
CA VAL A 343 1.34 -19.58 22.23
C VAL A 343 1.38 -21.03 22.76
N GLY A 344 2.00 -21.91 21.96
CA GLY A 344 2.28 -23.28 22.37
C GLY A 344 3.44 -23.22 23.35
N PRO A 345 3.53 -24.17 24.30
CA PRO A 345 4.64 -24.21 25.23
C PRO A 345 5.93 -24.20 24.43
N LYS A 346 6.84 -23.27 24.77
CA LYS A 346 8.18 -23.16 24.19
C LYS A 346 8.79 -24.56 24.07
N ARG A 347 8.88 -25.11 22.86
CA ARG A 347 9.77 -26.24 22.62
C ARG A 347 11.17 -25.73 22.98
N ARG A 348 11.66 -26.17 24.14
CA ARG A 348 13.09 -26.07 24.48
C ARG A 348 13.84 -26.72 23.33
N GLN A 349 14.35 -25.96 22.39
CA GLN A 349 15.37 -26.44 21.48
C GLN A 349 16.62 -26.66 22.33
N TYR A 350 16.89 -27.92 22.62
CA TYR A 350 18.21 -28.35 23.06
C TYR A 350 19.14 -28.01 21.89
N VAL A 351 19.91 -26.94 22.05
CA VAL A 351 21.12 -26.72 21.26
C VAL A 351 22.11 -27.80 21.71
N LYS A 352 22.36 -28.77 20.84
CA LYS A 352 23.54 -29.60 20.86
C LYS A 352 24.55 -29.03 19.88
#